data_ee5df6f250a8aa1ed1950010c3885332
#
_entry.id   ee5df6f250a8aa1ed1950010c3885332
#
_cell.length_a   1.000
_cell.length_b   1.000
_cell.length_c   1.000
_cell.angle_alpha   90.00
_cell.angle_beta   90.00
_cell.angle_gamma   90.00
#
_symmetry.space_group_name_H-M   'P 1'
#
loop_
_entity.id
_entity.type
_entity.pdbx_description
1 polymer ?
#
loop_
_entity_poly.entity_id
_entity_poly.type
_entity_poly.pdbx_seq_one_letter_code
_entity_poly.pdbx_strand_id
1 'polypeptide(L)'
;VMSELKELLRGEGFSDVDSYINSGNLFFASDESAEKIVLKVEKVLEENYEFSIPFVLLSKDDYLEEMAGLPEWWKDDFARKDILFFSRETDASEVIRFVEESAFYNERVYIGKCAVFWAKIDEAEYQKTTYHKKILKQPFYKTITIRNGKTFDKIAEILQTEKPL
;
A
#
# COMPACT_ATOMS: atom_id res chain seq x y z
N VAL A 1 7.19 16.76 -7.31
CA VAL A 1 6.09 16.88 -8.25
C VAL A 1 5.94 15.58 -9.05
N MET A 2 4.71 15.08 -9.20
CA MET A 2 4.44 13.77 -9.81
C MET A 2 4.89 13.69 -11.28
N SER A 3 4.71 14.76 -12.06
CA SER A 3 5.14 14.76 -13.45
C SER A 3 6.65 14.61 -13.60
N GLU A 4 7.41 15.22 -12.73
CA GLU A 4 8.87 15.08 -12.70
C GLU A 4 9.28 13.65 -12.36
N LEU A 5 8.66 13.06 -11.37
CA LEU A 5 8.97 11.69 -10.97
C LEU A 5 8.66 10.69 -12.08
N LYS A 6 7.55 10.88 -12.80
CA LYS A 6 7.22 10.05 -13.96
C LYS A 6 8.31 10.11 -15.03
N GLU A 7 8.81 11.32 -15.33
CA GLU A 7 9.89 11.48 -16.31
C GLU A 7 11.19 10.83 -15.85
N LEU A 8 11.53 10.94 -14.56
CA LEU A 8 12.70 10.31 -14.00
C LEU A 8 12.65 8.78 -14.14
N LEU A 9 11.47 8.19 -13.91
CA LEU A 9 11.28 6.75 -14.05
C LEU A 9 11.36 6.31 -15.51
N ARG A 10 10.82 7.11 -16.45
CA ARG A 10 10.98 6.83 -17.88
C ARG A 10 12.45 6.82 -18.26
N GLY A 11 13.23 7.74 -17.70
CA GLY A 11 14.67 7.82 -17.91
C GLY A 11 15.42 6.59 -17.42
N GLU A 12 14.88 5.84 -16.46
CA GLU A 12 15.46 4.59 -15.98
C GLU A 12 15.05 3.37 -16.82
N GLY A 13 14.28 3.58 -17.88
CA GLY A 13 13.90 2.52 -18.81
C GLY A 13 12.53 1.90 -18.54
N PHE A 14 11.76 2.44 -17.60
CA PHE A 14 10.41 1.96 -17.36
C PHE A 14 9.45 2.47 -18.42
N SER A 15 8.53 1.62 -18.86
CA SER A 15 7.53 1.96 -19.87
C SER A 15 6.16 2.10 -19.24
N ASP A 16 5.22 2.70 -19.98
CA ASP A 16 3.83 2.89 -19.56
C ASP A 16 3.70 3.53 -18.18
N VAL A 17 4.56 4.52 -17.91
CA VAL A 17 4.56 5.20 -16.62
C VAL A 17 3.36 6.12 -16.51
N ASP A 18 2.54 5.89 -15.50
CA ASP A 18 1.35 6.68 -15.24
C ASP A 18 1.13 6.80 -13.73
N SER A 19 0.15 7.58 -13.32
CA SER A 19 -0.14 7.79 -11.91
C SER A 19 -1.64 7.89 -11.66
N TYR A 20 -2.04 7.59 -10.42
CA TYR A 20 -3.40 7.78 -9.94
C TYR A 20 -3.33 8.58 -8.65
N ILE A 21 -4.02 9.71 -8.61
CA ILE A 21 -3.99 10.70 -7.51
C ILE A 21 -2.57 11.28 -7.34
N ASN A 22 -2.48 12.57 -7.15
CA ASN A 22 -1.20 13.29 -7.01
C ASN A 22 -0.38 12.89 -5.77
N SER A 23 -0.90 12.04 -4.92
CA SER A 23 -0.28 11.65 -3.66
C SER A 23 0.56 10.38 -3.71
N GLY A 24 0.96 9.94 -4.91
CA GLY A 24 2.03 8.95 -4.99
C GLY A 24 1.64 7.51 -5.30
N ASN A 25 0.66 7.31 -6.15
CA ASN A 25 0.38 5.99 -6.71
C ASN A 25 0.89 5.96 -8.15
N LEU A 26 1.94 5.19 -8.39
CA LEU A 26 2.59 5.11 -9.69
C LEU A 26 2.46 3.74 -10.30
N PHE A 27 2.30 3.70 -11.60
CA PHE A 27 2.22 2.47 -12.39
C PHE A 27 3.28 2.51 -13.48
N PHE A 28 3.89 1.38 -13.76
CA PHE A 28 4.79 1.25 -14.89
C PHE A 28 4.96 -0.22 -15.25
N ALA A 29 5.54 -0.47 -16.41
CA ALA A 29 5.87 -1.80 -16.87
C ALA A 29 7.39 -1.96 -16.94
N SER A 30 7.88 -3.16 -16.62
CA SER A 30 9.28 -3.50 -16.69
C SER A 30 9.45 -5.01 -16.80
N ASP A 31 10.44 -5.45 -17.56
CA ASP A 31 10.83 -6.86 -17.65
C ASP A 31 11.87 -7.23 -16.61
N GLU A 32 12.33 -6.27 -15.83
CA GLU A 32 13.36 -6.50 -14.85
C GLU A 32 12.82 -7.18 -13.59
N SER A 33 13.74 -7.77 -12.82
CA SER A 33 13.35 -8.38 -11.53
C SER A 33 12.91 -7.32 -10.54
N ALA A 34 12.08 -7.72 -9.58
CA ALA A 34 11.63 -6.81 -8.52
C ALA A 34 12.80 -6.16 -7.79
N GLU A 35 13.88 -6.90 -7.53
CA GLU A 35 15.07 -6.37 -6.87
C GLU A 35 15.72 -5.25 -7.65
N LYS A 36 15.88 -5.42 -8.96
CA LYS A 36 16.43 -4.38 -9.83
C LYS A 36 15.54 -3.16 -9.90
N ILE A 37 14.22 -3.37 -9.98
CA ILE A 37 13.26 -2.27 -10.01
C ILE A 37 13.36 -1.45 -8.70
N VAL A 38 13.41 -2.13 -7.57
CA VAL A 38 13.53 -1.44 -6.27
C VAL A 38 14.80 -0.59 -6.23
N LEU A 39 15.93 -1.14 -6.67
CA LEU A 39 17.19 -0.40 -6.67
C LEU A 39 17.13 0.84 -7.56
N LYS A 40 16.48 0.74 -8.71
CA LYS A 40 16.31 1.88 -9.60
C LYS A 40 15.43 2.95 -9.01
N VAL A 41 14.32 2.56 -8.37
CA VAL A 41 13.41 3.49 -7.72
C VAL A 41 14.12 4.18 -6.55
N GLU A 42 14.82 3.43 -5.72
CA GLU A 42 15.59 3.99 -4.61
C GLU A 42 16.61 5.03 -5.11
N LYS A 43 17.34 4.70 -6.17
CA LYS A 43 18.33 5.59 -6.77
C LYS A 43 17.69 6.90 -7.23
N VAL A 44 16.57 6.81 -7.95
CA VAL A 44 15.85 7.99 -8.43
C VAL A 44 15.43 8.88 -7.26
N LEU A 45 14.88 8.28 -6.22
CA LEU A 45 14.40 9.05 -5.07
C LEU A 45 15.55 9.68 -4.29
N GLU A 46 16.62 8.94 -4.06
CA GLU A 46 17.80 9.45 -3.32
C GLU A 46 18.53 10.57 -4.08
N GLU A 47 18.65 10.45 -5.39
CA GLU A 47 19.36 11.45 -6.21
C GLU A 47 18.58 12.75 -6.43
N ASN A 48 17.24 12.71 -6.31
CA ASN A 48 16.41 13.83 -6.70
C ASN A 48 15.63 14.47 -5.55
N TYR A 49 15.65 13.89 -4.36
CA TYR A 49 14.93 14.42 -3.21
C TYR A 49 15.85 14.42 -1.99
N GLU A 50 15.76 15.48 -1.20
CA GLU A 50 16.63 15.67 -0.04
C GLU A 50 16.24 14.85 1.18
N PHE A 51 15.00 14.35 1.19
CA PHE A 51 14.47 13.58 2.32
C PHE A 51 14.17 12.16 1.89
N SER A 52 14.20 11.26 2.85
CA SER A 52 13.90 9.85 2.60
C SER A 52 12.41 9.68 2.27
N ILE A 53 12.14 9.01 1.14
CA ILE A 53 10.77 8.71 0.72
C ILE A 53 10.58 7.19 0.75
N PRO A 54 9.87 6.68 1.76
CA PRO A 54 9.54 5.25 1.77
C PRO A 54 8.53 4.93 0.67
N PHE A 55 8.64 3.74 0.10
CA PHE A 55 7.71 3.30 -0.93
C PHE A 55 7.46 1.80 -0.82
N VAL A 56 6.34 1.37 -1.39
CA VAL A 56 5.99 -0.03 -1.53
C VAL A 56 5.94 -0.35 -3.01
N LEU A 57 6.60 -1.43 -3.41
CA LEU A 57 6.55 -1.92 -4.78
C LEU A 57 5.79 -3.24 -4.80
N LEU A 58 4.77 -3.33 -5.64
CA LEU A 58 3.99 -4.54 -5.83
C LEU A 58 3.81 -4.82 -7.32
N SER A 59 3.96 -6.08 -7.71
CA SER A 59 3.59 -6.48 -9.07
C SER A 59 2.07 -6.49 -9.20
N LYS A 60 1.59 -6.36 -10.43
CA LYS A 60 0.17 -6.50 -10.73
C LYS A 60 -0.38 -7.83 -10.21
N ASP A 61 0.36 -8.92 -10.45
CA ASP A 61 -0.08 -10.24 -10.03
C ASP A 61 -0.18 -10.35 -8.51
N ASP A 62 0.80 -9.84 -7.77
CA ASP A 62 0.77 -9.87 -6.31
C ASP A 62 -0.37 -9.03 -5.75
N TYR A 63 -0.64 -7.88 -6.34
CA TYR A 63 -1.73 -7.01 -5.92
C TYR A 63 -3.09 -7.70 -6.10
N LEU A 64 -3.31 -8.28 -7.30
CA LEU A 64 -4.57 -8.94 -7.60
C LEU A 64 -4.75 -10.24 -6.81
N GLU A 65 -3.67 -10.96 -6.54
CA GLU A 65 -3.70 -12.14 -5.68
C GLU A 65 -4.08 -11.76 -4.25
N GLU A 66 -3.52 -10.68 -3.73
CA GLU A 66 -3.85 -10.16 -2.40
C GLU A 66 -5.34 -9.84 -2.32
N MET A 67 -5.86 -9.14 -3.32
CA MET A 67 -7.28 -8.79 -3.38
C MET A 67 -8.17 -10.04 -3.44
N ALA A 68 -7.77 -11.04 -4.24
CA ALA A 68 -8.53 -12.27 -4.39
C ALA A 68 -8.60 -13.10 -3.11
N GLY A 69 -7.61 -12.96 -2.23
CA GLY A 69 -7.55 -13.69 -0.97
C GLY A 69 -8.32 -13.06 0.18
N LEU A 70 -8.94 -11.90 -0.03
CA LEU A 70 -9.66 -11.20 1.03
C LEU A 70 -10.89 -12.00 1.51
N PRO A 71 -11.19 -11.95 2.81
CA PRO A 71 -12.37 -12.64 3.33
C PRO A 71 -13.67 -12.01 2.83
N GLU A 72 -14.75 -12.80 2.83
CA GLU A 72 -16.06 -12.33 2.38
C GLU A 72 -16.51 -11.06 3.09
N TRP A 73 -16.23 -10.97 4.39
CA TRP A 73 -16.68 -9.82 5.19
C TRP A 73 -16.03 -8.51 4.76
N TRP A 74 -14.89 -8.56 4.05
CA TRP A 74 -14.24 -7.32 3.59
C TRP A 74 -15.14 -6.51 2.67
N LYS A 75 -16.06 -7.18 1.97
CA LYS A 75 -17.00 -6.53 1.03
C LYS A 75 -18.17 -5.83 1.73
N ASP A 76 -18.34 -6.06 3.03
CA ASP A 76 -19.42 -5.43 3.78
C ASP A 76 -19.22 -3.92 3.88
N ASP A 77 -20.30 -3.20 4.18
CA ASP A 77 -20.25 -1.76 4.39
C ASP A 77 -19.57 -1.44 5.72
N PHE A 78 -18.45 -0.78 5.65
CA PHE A 78 -17.74 -0.27 6.81
C PHE A 78 -17.63 1.24 6.71
N ALA A 79 -17.59 1.91 7.87
CA ALA A 79 -17.40 3.35 7.92
C ALA A 79 -16.09 3.77 7.28
N ARG A 80 -15.02 3.00 7.56
CA ARG A 80 -13.69 3.23 6.98
C ARG A 80 -12.98 1.91 6.74
N LYS A 81 -12.23 1.86 5.65
CA LYS A 81 -11.34 0.75 5.34
C LYS A 81 -9.96 1.32 5.04
N ASP A 82 -8.93 0.77 5.66
CA ASP A 82 -7.55 1.14 5.39
C ASP A 82 -6.71 -0.09 5.15
N ILE A 83 -5.80 0.03 4.20
CA ILE A 83 -4.86 -1.03 3.85
C ILE A 83 -3.45 -0.54 4.16
N LEU A 84 -2.77 -1.28 5.04
CA LEU A 84 -1.43 -0.96 5.51
C LEU A 84 -0.44 -1.83 4.76
N PHE A 85 0.11 -1.31 3.67
CA PHE A 85 1.06 -2.04 2.84
C PHE A 85 2.44 -2.08 3.47
N PHE A 86 3.08 -3.24 3.43
CA PHE A 86 4.44 -3.43 3.93
C PHE A 86 5.46 -2.95 2.91
N SER A 87 6.44 -2.17 3.37
CA SER A 87 7.61 -1.87 2.57
C SER A 87 8.69 -2.92 2.82
N ARG A 88 9.82 -2.81 2.14
CA ARG A 88 10.97 -3.70 2.37
C ARG A 88 11.51 -3.58 3.80
N GLU A 89 11.32 -2.44 4.43
CA GLU A 89 11.80 -2.18 5.78
C GLU A 89 10.85 -2.69 6.85
N THR A 90 9.63 -3.10 6.48
CA THR A 90 8.65 -3.55 7.45
C THR A 90 8.96 -4.95 7.93
N ASP A 91 9.06 -5.12 9.24
CA ASP A 91 9.11 -6.43 9.85
C ASP A 91 7.68 -6.95 9.98
N ALA A 92 7.28 -7.83 9.06
CA ALA A 92 5.93 -8.37 9.03
C ALA A 92 5.58 -9.10 10.34
N SER A 93 6.54 -9.77 10.95
CA SER A 93 6.28 -10.49 12.21
C SER A 93 5.93 -9.53 13.35
N GLU A 94 6.53 -8.34 13.36
CA GLU A 94 6.21 -7.30 14.35
C GLU A 94 4.78 -6.79 14.17
N VAL A 95 4.38 -6.55 12.92
CA VAL A 95 3.02 -6.11 12.60
C VAL A 95 2.00 -7.18 13.00
N ILE A 96 2.27 -8.43 12.64
CA ILE A 96 1.40 -9.56 12.97
C ILE A 96 1.25 -9.69 14.48
N ARG A 97 2.35 -9.59 15.21
CA ARG A 97 2.30 -9.66 16.67
C ARG A 97 1.46 -8.55 17.26
N PHE A 98 1.62 -7.32 16.76
CA PHE A 98 0.81 -6.20 17.22
C PHE A 98 -0.67 -6.48 17.01
N VAL A 99 -1.05 -6.97 15.83
CA VAL A 99 -2.44 -7.28 15.51
C VAL A 99 -2.98 -8.40 16.42
N GLU A 100 -2.20 -9.47 16.57
CA GLU A 100 -2.64 -10.62 17.37
C GLU A 100 -2.79 -10.30 18.87
N GLU A 101 -1.97 -9.39 19.37
CA GLU A 101 -2.02 -8.98 20.78
C GLU A 101 -3.02 -7.86 21.06
N SER A 102 -3.60 -7.27 20.01
CA SER A 102 -4.52 -6.13 20.17
C SER A 102 -5.92 -6.58 20.54
N ALA A 103 -6.56 -5.79 21.41
CA ALA A 103 -7.99 -5.91 21.70
C ALA A 103 -8.71 -4.91 20.79
N PHE A 104 -9.54 -5.41 19.90
CA PHE A 104 -10.22 -4.56 18.92
C PHE A 104 -11.54 -4.00 19.46
N TYR A 105 -11.88 -2.81 19.00
CA TYR A 105 -13.12 -2.14 19.34
C TYR A 105 -13.82 -1.66 18.07
N ASN A 106 -14.94 -2.28 17.71
CA ASN A 106 -15.70 -1.96 16.50
C ASN A 106 -14.83 -1.91 15.25
N GLU A 107 -13.97 -2.92 15.11
CA GLU A 107 -13.07 -3.05 13.98
C GLU A 107 -12.84 -4.51 13.65
N ARG A 108 -12.51 -4.78 12.40
CA ARG A 108 -12.14 -6.11 11.95
C ARG A 108 -10.84 -6.01 11.17
N VAL A 109 -9.98 -6.99 11.33
CA VAL A 109 -8.63 -6.97 10.73
C VAL A 109 -8.35 -8.28 10.03
N TYR A 110 -7.77 -8.19 8.85
CA TYR A 110 -7.29 -9.34 8.08
C TYR A 110 -5.82 -9.12 7.74
N ILE A 111 -4.99 -10.11 8.03
CA ILE A 111 -3.57 -10.07 7.72
C ILE A 111 -3.35 -10.81 6.39
N GLY A 112 -2.96 -10.05 5.36
CA GLY A 112 -2.60 -10.60 4.06
C GLY A 112 -1.10 -10.85 3.94
N LYS A 113 -0.64 -11.18 2.76
CA LYS A 113 0.78 -11.38 2.48
C LYS A 113 1.55 -10.07 2.38
N CYS A 114 0.93 -9.08 1.76
CA CYS A 114 1.57 -7.80 1.43
C CYS A 114 1.09 -6.66 2.27
N ALA A 115 0.03 -6.85 3.04
CA ALA A 115 -0.61 -5.77 3.77
C ALA A 115 -1.51 -6.29 4.88
N VAL A 116 -1.87 -5.38 5.78
CA VAL A 116 -2.94 -5.60 6.76
C VAL A 116 -4.16 -4.79 6.32
N PHE A 117 -5.32 -5.42 6.32
CA PHE A 117 -6.59 -4.82 5.91
C PHE A 117 -7.41 -4.52 7.15
N TRP A 118 -7.68 -3.26 7.38
CA TRP A 118 -8.31 -2.79 8.62
C TRP A 118 -9.63 -2.10 8.33
N ALA A 119 -10.73 -2.69 8.82
CA ALA A 119 -12.08 -2.15 8.66
C ALA A 119 -12.61 -1.61 9.97
N LYS A 120 -13.16 -0.41 9.95
CA LYS A 120 -13.78 0.26 11.11
C LYS A 120 -15.28 0.26 10.89
N ILE A 121 -16.02 -0.25 11.87
CA ILE A 121 -17.43 -0.53 11.71
C ILE A 121 -18.29 0.73 11.77
N ASP A 122 -17.98 1.65 12.67
CA ASP A 122 -18.83 2.79 12.99
C ASP A 122 -18.04 4.09 13.00
N GLU A 123 -18.45 5.06 12.20
CA GLU A 123 -17.80 6.38 12.14
C GLU A 123 -17.84 7.09 13.50
N ALA A 124 -18.96 6.98 14.23
CA ALA A 124 -19.10 7.61 15.54
C ALA A 124 -18.14 7.04 16.58
N GLU A 125 -17.70 5.79 16.39
CA GLU A 125 -16.83 5.10 17.33
C GLU A 125 -15.37 5.02 16.84
N TYR A 126 -15.07 5.65 15.71
CA TYR A 126 -13.74 5.56 15.09
C TYR A 126 -12.61 5.90 16.05
N GLN A 127 -12.77 6.94 16.85
CA GLN A 127 -11.72 7.40 17.76
C GLN A 127 -11.42 6.41 18.90
N LYS A 128 -12.32 5.47 19.14
CA LYS A 128 -12.16 4.44 20.18
C LYS A 128 -11.45 3.19 19.64
N THR A 129 -11.24 3.08 18.33
CA THR A 129 -10.63 1.90 17.74
C THR A 129 -9.16 1.79 18.13
N THR A 130 -8.66 0.58 18.16
CA THR A 130 -7.24 0.30 18.36
C THR A 130 -6.42 0.95 17.26
N TYR A 131 -6.94 0.94 16.03
CA TYR A 131 -6.29 1.61 14.90
C TYR A 131 -6.01 3.08 15.21
N HIS A 132 -7.05 3.82 15.56
CA HIS A 132 -6.90 5.25 15.83
C HIS A 132 -5.99 5.54 17.03
N LYS A 133 -6.12 4.75 18.09
CA LYS A 133 -5.39 4.98 19.33
C LYS A 133 -3.93 4.57 19.29
N LYS A 134 -3.60 3.49 18.58
CA LYS A 134 -2.31 2.83 18.75
C LYS A 134 -1.45 2.73 17.50
N ILE A 135 -2.04 2.71 16.29
CA ILE A 135 -1.26 2.43 15.07
C ILE A 135 -0.13 3.46 14.84
N LEU A 136 -0.43 4.72 15.03
CA LEU A 136 0.52 5.81 14.82
C LEU A 136 1.73 5.73 15.76
N LYS A 137 1.56 5.11 16.90
CA LYS A 137 2.60 4.99 17.94
C LYS A 137 3.51 3.80 17.73
N GLN A 138 3.20 2.92 16.78
CA GLN A 138 3.99 1.73 16.57
C GLN A 138 5.28 2.03 15.83
N PRO A 139 6.40 1.37 16.21
CA PRO A 139 7.66 1.58 15.51
C PRO A 139 7.59 1.31 14.01
N PHE A 140 6.76 0.34 13.59
CA PHE A 140 6.62 -0.01 12.17
C PHE A 140 5.80 1.00 11.37
N TYR A 141 5.10 1.95 12.03
CA TYR A 141 4.20 2.89 11.33
C TYR A 141 4.91 3.63 10.19
N LYS A 142 6.13 4.06 10.40
CA LYS A 142 6.89 4.81 9.40
C LYS A 142 7.43 3.95 8.25
N THR A 143 7.31 2.63 8.35
CA THR A 143 7.74 1.72 7.29
C THR A 143 6.62 1.30 6.36
N ILE A 144 5.37 1.54 6.74
CA ILE A 144 4.20 1.12 5.97
C ILE A 144 3.65 2.28 5.14
N THR A 145 2.90 1.93 4.10
CA THR A 145 2.15 2.89 3.30
C THR A 145 0.68 2.58 3.44
N ILE A 146 -0.12 3.59 3.79
CA ILE A 146 -1.54 3.41 4.03
C ILE A 146 -2.35 3.97 2.87
N ARG A 147 -3.31 3.17 2.39
CA ARG A 147 -4.30 3.61 1.40
C ARG A 147 -5.68 3.25 1.89
N ASN A 148 -6.67 4.10 1.58
CA ASN A 148 -8.05 3.79 1.93
C ASN A 148 -8.65 2.77 0.95
N GLY A 149 -9.82 2.23 1.32
CA GLY A 149 -10.46 1.18 0.52
C GLY A 149 -10.83 1.63 -0.89
N LYS A 150 -11.26 2.87 -1.06
CA LYS A 150 -11.59 3.42 -2.38
C LYS A 150 -10.38 3.43 -3.30
N THR A 151 -9.25 3.89 -2.78
CA THR A 151 -8.00 3.92 -3.55
C THR A 151 -7.54 2.50 -3.88
N PHE A 152 -7.64 1.59 -2.91
CA PHE A 152 -7.29 0.18 -3.14
C PHE A 152 -8.10 -0.42 -4.29
N ASP A 153 -9.41 -0.22 -4.27
CA ASP A 153 -10.32 -0.75 -5.30
C ASP A 153 -10.04 -0.12 -6.66
N LYS A 154 -9.77 1.18 -6.68
CA LYS A 154 -9.48 1.90 -7.93
C LYS A 154 -8.18 1.43 -8.56
N ILE A 155 -7.16 1.20 -7.76
CA ILE A 155 -5.89 0.64 -8.25
C ILE A 155 -6.13 -0.74 -8.86
N ALA A 156 -6.92 -1.60 -8.19
CA ALA A 156 -7.26 -2.91 -8.71
C ALA A 156 -7.99 -2.81 -10.06
N GLU A 157 -8.93 -1.89 -10.17
CA GLU A 157 -9.66 -1.63 -11.41
C GLU A 157 -8.71 -1.21 -12.54
N ILE A 158 -7.79 -0.30 -12.27
CA ILE A 158 -6.80 0.16 -13.24
C ILE A 158 -5.94 -1.02 -13.70
N LEU A 159 -5.46 -1.85 -12.77
CA LEU A 159 -4.62 -2.99 -13.11
C LEU A 159 -5.37 -4.03 -13.97
N GLN A 160 -6.65 -4.22 -13.70
CA GLN A 160 -7.47 -5.19 -14.44
C GLN A 160 -7.84 -4.71 -15.85
N THR A 161 -7.91 -3.40 -16.06
CA THR A 161 -8.28 -2.82 -17.36
C THR A 161 -7.09 -2.54 -18.25
N GLU A 162 -5.86 -2.61 -17.73
CA GLU A 162 -4.67 -2.46 -18.55
C GLU A 162 -4.61 -3.56 -19.59
N LYS A 163 -4.50 -3.16 -20.86
CA LYS A 163 -4.33 -4.12 -21.95
C LYS A 163 -2.92 -4.70 -21.88
N PRO A 164 -2.78 -6.02 -21.97
CA PRO A 164 -1.44 -6.59 -22.10
C PRO A 164 -0.79 -6.07 -23.37
N LEU A 165 0.43 -5.68 -23.25
CA LEU A 165 1.23 -5.22 -24.37
C LEU A 165 1.63 -6.40 -25.27
#